data_9bc86dd715024df1505c78e18487c5e1
#
_entry.id   9bc86dd715024df1505c78e18487c5e1
#
_cell.length_a   1.000
_cell.length_b   1.000
_cell.length_c   1.000
_cell.angle_alpha   90.00
_cell.angle_beta   90.00
_cell.angle_gamma   90.00
#
_symmetry.space_group_name_H-M   'P 1'
#
loop_
_entity.id
_entity.type
_entity.pdbx_description
1 polymer ?
#
loop_
_entity_poly.entity_id
_entity_poly.type
_entity_poly.pdbx_seq_one_letter_code
_entity_poly.pdbx_strand_id
1 'polypeptide(L)'
;MITDFNYWLTGRGWAEAFFSSDRENIRFELSYLSDPLMDLFEALVKLIKGQSDREKVVFLDEPGQQILIISKQKGDMISVEIFWSDTYDEIGHQYNVPNKIEILYTDTDTLKNFASVVSTGIDSLLGRHTLADYKEKWHTAAFPTESYDNLKQTIKMR
;
A
#
# COMPACT_ATOMS: atom_id res chain seq x y z
N MET A 1 9.49 13.83 2.63
CA MET A 1 10.07 12.65 1.94
C MET A 1 9.81 11.42 2.78
N ILE A 2 9.31 10.37 2.16
CA ILE A 2 9.04 9.10 2.85
C ILE A 2 10.37 8.39 3.04
N THR A 3 10.65 8.00 4.28
CA THR A 3 11.94 7.42 4.68
C THR A 3 11.87 5.92 4.90
N ASP A 4 10.68 5.40 5.23
CA ASP A 4 10.52 3.98 5.57
C ASP A 4 9.12 3.48 5.26
N PHE A 5 9.06 2.23 4.83
CA PHE A 5 7.85 1.44 4.68
C PHE A 5 8.11 0.05 5.23
N ASN A 6 7.23 -0.44 6.07
CA ASN A 6 7.29 -1.80 6.58
C ASN A 6 5.92 -2.46 6.54
N TYR A 7 5.95 -3.78 6.43
CA TYR A 7 4.76 -4.60 6.37
C TYR A 7 5.02 -5.88 7.16
N TRP A 8 4.23 -6.11 8.20
CA TRP A 8 4.39 -7.26 9.08
C TRP A 8 3.16 -8.13 9.10
N LEU A 9 3.36 -9.44 9.01
CA LEU A 9 2.30 -10.40 9.28
C LEU A 9 2.19 -10.57 10.79
N THR A 10 1.06 -10.16 11.37
CA THR A 10 0.87 -10.10 12.83
C THR A 10 0.06 -11.25 13.39
N GLY A 11 -0.69 -11.93 12.53
CA GLY A 11 -1.50 -13.08 12.93
C GLY A 11 -2.05 -13.73 11.68
N ARG A 12 -2.88 -14.73 11.85
CA ARG A 12 -3.46 -15.45 10.71
C ARG A 12 -4.51 -14.57 10.01
N GLY A 13 -4.18 -14.12 8.80
CA GLY A 13 -5.02 -13.22 8.02
C GLY A 13 -4.96 -11.76 8.45
N TRP A 14 -3.94 -11.37 9.22
CA TRP A 14 -3.74 -9.99 9.67
C TRP A 14 -2.32 -9.52 9.39
N ALA A 15 -2.19 -8.23 9.13
CA ALA A 15 -0.92 -7.57 8.93
C ALA A 15 -0.96 -6.14 9.48
N GLU A 16 0.22 -5.55 9.67
CA GLU A 16 0.40 -4.13 9.95
C GLU A 16 1.21 -3.50 8.83
N ALA A 17 0.78 -2.33 8.38
CA ALA A 17 1.53 -1.48 7.48
C ALA A 17 2.05 -0.26 8.24
N PHE A 18 3.25 0.19 7.89
CA PHE A 18 3.91 1.32 8.53
C PHE A 18 4.55 2.20 7.45
N PHE A 19 4.25 3.49 7.51
CA PHE A 19 4.89 4.51 6.69
C PHE A 19 5.51 5.56 7.61
N SER A 20 6.72 5.98 7.31
CA SER A 20 7.41 7.02 8.06
C SER A 20 7.99 8.06 7.11
N SER A 21 7.99 9.29 7.55
CA SER A 21 8.67 10.39 6.89
C SER A 21 9.48 11.19 7.92
N ASP A 22 10.15 12.23 7.44
CA ASP A 22 10.89 13.17 8.31
C ASP A 22 9.98 13.99 9.21
N ARG A 23 8.67 14.00 8.98
CA ARG A 23 7.70 14.80 9.76
C ARG A 23 6.75 13.97 10.61
N GLU A 24 6.29 12.82 10.12
CA GLU A 24 5.31 12.01 10.80
C GLU A 24 5.41 10.54 10.42
N ASN A 25 4.73 9.70 11.16
CA ASN A 25 4.60 8.28 10.83
C ASN A 25 3.16 7.82 11.07
N ILE A 26 2.79 6.73 10.41
CA ILE A 26 1.51 6.08 10.58
C ILE A 26 1.69 4.57 10.62
N ARG A 27 0.95 3.92 11.51
CA ARG A 27 0.84 2.46 11.60
C ARG A 27 -0.63 2.07 11.63
N PHE A 28 -1.02 1.10 10.83
CA PHE A 28 -2.38 0.60 10.83
C PHE A 28 -2.44 -0.89 10.55
N GLU A 29 -3.48 -1.53 11.09
CA GLU A 29 -3.77 -2.94 10.85
C GLU A 29 -4.61 -3.12 9.60
N LEU A 30 -4.48 -4.29 8.97
CA LEU A 30 -5.29 -4.69 7.83
C LEU A 30 -5.55 -6.19 7.83
N SER A 31 -6.67 -6.58 7.21
CA SER A 31 -7.11 -7.96 7.14
C SER A 31 -6.95 -8.56 5.74
N TYR A 32 -7.12 -9.87 5.64
CA TYR A 32 -6.98 -10.65 4.43
C TYR A 32 -8.10 -10.45 3.39
N LEU A 33 -9.07 -9.59 3.65
CA LEU A 33 -10.24 -9.37 2.78
C LEU A 33 -9.89 -8.74 1.42
N SER A 34 -8.68 -8.23 1.27
CA SER A 34 -8.15 -7.75 0.00
C SER A 34 -6.70 -8.21 -0.18
N ASP A 35 -6.10 -7.94 -1.33
CA ASP A 35 -4.68 -8.17 -1.58
C ASP A 35 -3.98 -6.82 -1.83
N PRO A 36 -3.71 -6.05 -0.76
CA PRO A 36 -3.18 -4.71 -0.90
C PRO A 36 -1.76 -4.66 -1.44
N LEU A 37 -0.95 -5.69 -1.22
CA LEU A 37 0.42 -5.71 -1.76
C LEU A 37 0.41 -5.82 -3.28
N MET A 38 -0.41 -6.70 -3.84
CA MET A 38 -0.55 -6.81 -5.28
C MET A 38 -1.04 -5.49 -5.87
N ASP A 39 -2.06 -4.91 -5.28
CA ASP A 39 -2.62 -3.63 -5.72
C ASP A 39 -1.58 -2.50 -5.65
N LEU A 40 -0.78 -2.47 -4.59
CA LEU A 40 0.28 -1.48 -4.42
C LEU A 40 1.37 -1.63 -5.49
N PHE A 41 1.82 -2.85 -5.76
CA PHE A 41 2.84 -3.10 -6.78
C PHE A 41 2.35 -2.72 -8.18
N GLU A 42 1.12 -3.09 -8.52
CA GLU A 42 0.53 -2.74 -9.81
C GLU A 42 0.30 -1.24 -9.95
N ALA A 43 -0.14 -0.57 -8.89
CA ALA A 43 -0.30 0.88 -8.87
C ALA A 43 1.02 1.60 -9.15
N LEU A 44 2.10 1.19 -8.48
CA LEU A 44 3.42 1.78 -8.69
C LEU A 44 3.94 1.55 -10.12
N VAL A 45 3.74 0.37 -10.67
CA VAL A 45 4.12 0.07 -12.06
C VAL A 45 3.39 0.99 -13.03
N LYS A 46 2.07 1.16 -12.87
CA LYS A 46 1.27 2.05 -13.73
C LYS A 46 1.76 3.50 -13.66
N LEU A 47 2.03 3.99 -12.46
CA LEU A 47 2.53 5.35 -12.27
C LEU A 47 3.90 5.54 -12.91
N ILE A 48 4.83 4.60 -12.71
CA ILE A 48 6.17 4.67 -13.26
C ILE A 48 6.15 4.62 -14.79
N LYS A 49 5.32 3.77 -15.37
CA LYS A 49 5.18 3.65 -16.83
C LYS A 49 4.37 4.76 -17.48
N GLY A 50 3.81 5.66 -16.70
CA GLY A 50 2.98 6.75 -17.23
C GLY A 50 1.61 6.30 -17.73
N GLN A 51 1.14 5.14 -17.29
CA GLN A 51 -0.17 4.60 -17.65
C GLN A 51 -1.30 5.21 -16.83
N SER A 52 -0.95 5.86 -15.72
CA SER A 52 -1.89 6.49 -14.80
C SER A 52 -1.20 7.67 -14.11
N ASP A 53 -1.98 8.68 -13.74
CA ASP A 53 -1.52 9.83 -12.96
C ASP A 53 -1.97 9.77 -11.49
N ARG A 54 -2.89 8.85 -11.18
CA ARG A 54 -3.43 8.68 -9.82
C ARG A 54 -3.83 7.24 -9.60
N GLU A 55 -3.40 6.70 -8.49
CA GLU A 55 -3.74 5.33 -8.08
C GLU A 55 -4.24 5.29 -6.65
N LYS A 56 -5.14 4.35 -6.38
CA LYS A 56 -5.73 4.10 -5.08
C LYS A 56 -5.45 2.67 -4.66
N VAL A 57 -4.99 2.49 -3.42
CA VAL A 57 -4.79 1.17 -2.80
C VAL A 57 -5.60 1.12 -1.51
N VAL A 58 -6.42 0.09 -1.37
CA VAL A 58 -7.30 -0.09 -0.20
C VAL A 58 -6.74 -1.18 0.70
N PHE A 59 -6.55 -0.83 1.97
CA PHE A 59 -6.17 -1.76 3.03
C PHE A 59 -7.40 -1.95 3.92
N LEU A 60 -8.09 -3.07 3.73
CA LEU A 60 -9.32 -3.34 4.48
C LEU A 60 -9.01 -3.69 5.92
N ASP A 61 -9.74 -3.06 6.83
CA ASP A 61 -9.74 -3.38 8.25
C ASP A 61 -11.11 -3.94 8.64
N GLU A 62 -11.30 -4.25 9.91
CA GLU A 62 -12.58 -4.75 10.43
C GLU A 62 -12.89 -4.08 11.77
N PRO A 63 -13.71 -2.99 11.79
CA PRO A 63 -14.39 -2.33 10.65
C PRO A 63 -13.52 -1.29 9.95
N GLY A 64 -14.00 -0.83 8.78
CA GLY A 64 -13.41 0.28 8.07
C GLY A 64 -12.30 -0.09 7.12
N GLN A 65 -11.60 0.92 6.65
CA GLN A 65 -10.51 0.77 5.68
C GLN A 65 -9.56 1.96 5.74
N GLN A 66 -8.31 1.71 5.38
CA GLN A 66 -7.35 2.76 5.06
C GLN A 66 -7.20 2.83 3.54
N ILE A 67 -7.19 4.03 3.01
CA ILE A 67 -7.10 4.28 1.57
C ILE A 67 -5.83 5.08 1.31
N LEU A 68 -4.89 4.47 0.59
CA LEU A 68 -3.69 5.13 0.11
C LEU A 68 -3.97 5.70 -1.28
N ILE A 69 -3.74 6.99 -1.46
CA ILE A 69 -3.85 7.66 -2.75
C ILE A 69 -2.49 8.24 -3.12
N ILE A 70 -2.02 7.87 -4.30
CA ILE A 70 -0.76 8.37 -4.86
C ILE A 70 -1.12 9.16 -6.12
N SER A 71 -0.81 10.44 -6.15
CA SER A 71 -1.14 11.32 -7.28
C SER A 71 0.12 11.99 -7.80
N LYS A 72 0.32 11.92 -9.12
CA LYS A 72 1.41 12.64 -9.78
C LYS A 72 1.22 14.14 -9.69
N GLN A 73 2.32 14.80 -9.48
CA GLN A 73 2.44 16.25 -9.51
C GLN A 73 3.34 16.66 -10.67
N LYS A 74 3.97 17.79 -10.58
CA LYS A 74 4.89 18.26 -11.62
C LYS A 74 6.20 17.46 -11.58
N GLY A 75 6.66 17.02 -12.75
CA GLY A 75 7.91 16.26 -12.87
C GLY A 75 7.77 14.86 -12.27
N ASP A 76 8.72 14.47 -11.45
CA ASP A 76 8.72 13.17 -10.76
C ASP A 76 8.03 13.22 -9.39
N MET A 77 7.52 14.37 -9.00
CA MET A 77 6.88 14.55 -7.70
C MET A 77 5.51 13.87 -7.64
N ILE A 78 5.22 13.33 -6.47
CA ILE A 78 3.92 12.75 -6.13
C ILE A 78 3.43 13.33 -4.81
N SER A 79 2.12 13.32 -4.63
CA SER A 79 1.50 13.42 -3.30
C SER A 79 1.09 12.04 -2.85
N VAL A 80 1.28 11.77 -1.56
CA VAL A 80 0.90 10.51 -0.91
C VAL A 80 -0.04 10.86 0.24
N GLU A 81 -1.23 10.29 0.21
CA GLU A 81 -2.27 10.56 1.20
C GLU A 81 -2.84 9.25 1.70
N ILE A 82 -3.03 9.12 3.01
CA ILE A 82 -3.69 7.96 3.61
C ILE A 82 -4.89 8.46 4.41
N PHE A 83 -6.05 7.93 4.06
CA PHE A 83 -7.34 8.23 4.70
C PHE A 83 -7.84 7.00 5.44
N TRP A 84 -8.57 7.22 6.52
CA TRP A 84 -9.41 6.21 7.12
C TRP A 84 -10.87 6.48 6.78
N SER A 85 -11.63 5.41 6.48
CA SER A 85 -13.07 5.47 6.28
C SER A 85 -13.74 4.39 7.12
N ASP A 86 -14.86 4.72 7.73
CA ASP A 86 -15.62 3.79 8.58
C ASP A 86 -16.39 2.72 7.81
N THR A 87 -16.56 2.92 6.50
CA THR A 87 -17.30 1.98 5.64
C THR A 87 -16.46 1.61 4.42
N TYR A 88 -16.67 0.41 3.89
CA TYR A 88 -16.14 0.03 2.58
C TYR A 88 -16.88 0.82 1.51
N ASP A 89 -16.18 1.29 0.47
CA ASP A 89 -16.79 2.07 -0.61
C ASP A 89 -18.06 1.42 -1.16
N GLU A 90 -18.01 0.13 -1.39
CA GLU A 90 -19.14 -0.65 -1.91
C GLU A 90 -20.32 -0.70 -0.92
N ILE A 91 -20.03 -0.88 0.35
CA ILE A 91 -21.03 -0.93 1.41
C ILE A 91 -21.62 0.46 1.66
N GLY A 92 -20.79 1.48 1.66
CA GLY A 92 -21.23 2.87 1.83
C GLY A 92 -22.20 3.28 0.74
N HIS A 93 -21.94 2.92 -0.50
CA HIS A 93 -22.84 3.16 -1.62
C HIS A 93 -24.16 2.39 -1.48
N GLN A 94 -24.08 1.14 -1.08
CA GLN A 94 -25.22 0.25 -0.97
C GLN A 94 -26.23 0.70 0.08
N TYR A 95 -25.74 1.24 1.19
CA TYR A 95 -26.61 1.62 2.32
C TYR A 95 -26.83 3.13 2.46
N ASN A 96 -26.32 3.91 1.53
CA ASN A 96 -26.48 5.37 1.53
C ASN A 96 -26.05 6.04 2.84
N VAL A 97 -25.07 5.45 3.51
CA VAL A 97 -24.55 5.95 4.78
C VAL A 97 -23.47 6.99 4.49
N PRO A 98 -23.50 8.17 5.11
CA PRO A 98 -22.43 9.15 4.97
C PRO A 98 -21.12 8.55 5.49
N ASN A 99 -20.10 8.49 4.62
CA ASN A 99 -18.79 8.00 5.01
C ASN A 99 -18.13 8.98 5.98
N LYS A 100 -17.69 8.47 7.12
CA LYS A 100 -16.82 9.20 8.02
C LYS A 100 -15.39 9.03 7.50
N ILE A 101 -14.78 10.11 7.03
CA ILE A 101 -13.44 10.10 6.42
C ILE A 101 -12.51 10.95 7.28
N GLU A 102 -11.36 10.40 7.62
CA GLU A 102 -10.32 11.08 8.38
C GLU A 102 -8.99 10.98 7.64
N ILE A 103 -8.28 12.11 7.51
CA ILE A 103 -6.93 12.14 6.95
C ILE A 103 -5.96 11.69 8.04
N LEU A 104 -5.24 10.60 7.78
CA LEU A 104 -4.29 10.03 8.74
C LEU A 104 -2.84 10.44 8.45
N TYR A 105 -2.52 10.69 7.18
CA TYR A 105 -1.15 10.93 6.76
C TYR A 105 -1.13 11.65 5.42
N THR A 106 -0.26 12.64 5.28
CA THR A 106 0.01 13.29 3.99
C THR A 106 1.49 13.58 3.87
N ASP A 107 2.04 13.38 2.67
CA ASP A 107 3.40 13.79 2.35
C ASP A 107 3.57 14.01 0.85
N THR A 108 4.69 14.57 0.47
CA THR A 108 5.15 14.67 -0.91
C THR A 108 6.50 13.99 -1.04
N ASP A 109 6.74 13.37 -2.19
CA ASP A 109 7.98 12.66 -2.46
C ASP A 109 8.24 12.61 -3.96
N THR A 110 9.34 12.03 -4.38
CA THR A 110 9.50 11.61 -5.76
C THR A 110 8.96 10.20 -5.92
N LEU A 111 8.40 9.91 -7.07
CA LEU A 111 7.90 8.55 -7.37
C LEU A 111 9.04 7.53 -7.28
N LYS A 112 10.23 7.90 -7.73
CA LYS A 112 11.42 7.07 -7.64
C LYS A 112 11.77 6.71 -6.19
N ASN A 113 11.80 7.69 -5.29
CA ASN A 113 12.10 7.43 -3.88
C ASN A 113 11.02 6.57 -3.23
N PHE A 114 9.76 6.91 -3.45
CA PHE A 114 8.64 6.16 -2.86
C PHE A 114 8.66 4.70 -3.30
N ALA A 115 8.82 4.42 -4.59
CA ALA A 115 8.90 3.06 -5.11
C ALA A 115 10.11 2.29 -4.53
N SER A 116 11.25 2.95 -4.36
CA SER A 116 12.44 2.37 -3.77
C SER A 116 12.25 2.02 -2.30
N VAL A 117 11.64 2.92 -1.54
CA VAL A 117 11.34 2.70 -0.11
C VAL A 117 10.37 1.53 0.07
N VAL A 118 9.31 1.47 -0.74
CA VAL A 118 8.37 0.34 -0.72
C VAL A 118 9.10 -0.97 -1.03
N SER A 119 9.90 -0.99 -2.09
CA SER A 119 10.66 -2.18 -2.48
C SER A 119 11.59 -2.66 -1.36
N THR A 120 12.28 -1.75 -0.69
CA THR A 120 13.15 -2.09 0.45
C THR A 120 12.36 -2.72 1.59
N GLY A 121 11.19 -2.17 1.91
CA GLY A 121 10.33 -2.73 2.96
C GLY A 121 9.82 -4.13 2.62
N ILE A 122 9.49 -4.37 1.35
CA ILE A 122 9.06 -5.70 0.89
C ILE A 122 10.22 -6.69 0.89
N ASP A 123 11.43 -6.28 0.50
CA ASP A 123 12.60 -7.15 0.61
C ASP A 123 12.85 -7.57 2.06
N SER A 124 12.63 -6.67 3.01
CA SER A 124 12.69 -6.97 4.45
C SER A 124 11.62 -8.00 4.87
N LEU A 125 10.40 -7.87 4.36
CA LEU A 125 9.33 -8.85 4.59
C LEU A 125 9.74 -10.24 4.09
N LEU A 126 10.26 -10.33 2.88
CA LEU A 126 10.71 -11.58 2.27
C LEU A 126 11.95 -12.18 2.97
N GLY A 127 12.73 -11.36 3.65
CA GLY A 127 13.83 -11.81 4.50
C GLY A 127 13.37 -12.45 5.81
N ARG A 128 12.15 -12.12 6.27
CA ARG A 128 11.56 -12.66 7.52
C ARG A 128 10.67 -13.87 7.28
N HIS A 129 10.11 -14.04 6.10
CA HIS A 129 9.13 -15.08 5.78
C HIS A 129 9.48 -15.77 4.48
N THR A 130 9.40 -17.12 4.46
CA THR A 130 9.39 -17.86 3.19
C THR A 130 8.06 -17.62 2.47
N LEU A 131 8.00 -17.91 1.18
CA LEU A 131 6.75 -17.81 0.43
C LEU A 131 5.66 -18.73 0.99
N ALA A 132 6.04 -19.93 1.45
CA ALA A 132 5.12 -20.86 2.09
C ALA A 132 4.60 -20.33 3.43
N ASP A 133 5.48 -19.74 4.23
CA ASP A 133 5.15 -19.11 5.53
C ASP A 133 4.21 -17.92 5.33
N TYR A 134 4.48 -17.07 4.34
CA TYR A 134 3.61 -15.95 3.98
C TYR A 134 2.20 -16.45 3.63
N LYS A 135 2.09 -17.44 2.75
CA LYS A 135 0.79 -17.99 2.33
C LYS A 135 0.00 -18.56 3.50
N GLU A 136 0.66 -19.26 4.39
CA GLU A 136 0.04 -19.82 5.59
C GLU A 136 -0.48 -18.71 6.53
N LYS A 137 0.33 -17.70 6.78
CA LYS A 137 0.00 -16.60 7.70
C LYS A 137 -1.00 -15.62 7.10
N TRP A 138 -0.90 -15.31 5.81
CA TRP A 138 -1.86 -14.43 5.15
C TRP A 138 -3.20 -15.12 4.91
N HIS A 139 -3.22 -16.43 4.73
CA HIS A 139 -4.38 -17.30 4.69
C HIS A 139 -5.09 -17.41 3.35
N THR A 140 -5.30 -16.32 2.60
CA THR A 140 -6.14 -16.33 1.38
C THR A 140 -5.37 -16.32 0.08
N ALA A 141 -4.16 -15.76 0.07
CA ALA A 141 -3.37 -15.59 -1.13
C ALA A 141 -1.89 -15.81 -0.87
N ALA A 142 -1.19 -16.29 -1.88
CA ALA A 142 0.26 -16.33 -1.91
C ALA A 142 0.80 -14.89 -2.04
N PHE A 143 2.06 -14.68 -1.67
CA PHE A 143 2.74 -13.43 -1.95
C PHE A 143 2.72 -13.17 -3.46
N PRO A 144 2.38 -11.94 -3.91
CA PRO A 144 2.26 -11.62 -5.34
C PRO A 144 3.63 -11.46 -6.02
N THR A 145 4.35 -12.56 -6.18
CA THR A 145 5.73 -12.60 -6.68
C THR A 145 5.85 -12.00 -8.07
N GLU A 146 4.95 -12.33 -8.98
CA GLU A 146 5.01 -11.81 -10.35
C GLU A 146 4.85 -10.29 -10.39
N SER A 147 3.89 -9.76 -9.65
CA SER A 147 3.67 -8.31 -9.56
C SER A 147 4.86 -7.60 -8.92
N TYR A 148 5.48 -8.22 -7.92
CA TYR A 148 6.66 -7.66 -7.27
C TYR A 148 7.89 -7.67 -8.19
N ASP A 149 8.12 -8.77 -8.89
CA ASP A 149 9.23 -8.87 -9.85
C ASP A 149 9.07 -7.83 -10.96
N ASN A 150 7.84 -7.63 -11.44
CA ASN A 150 7.53 -6.60 -12.43
C ASN A 150 7.82 -5.19 -11.89
N LEU A 151 7.47 -4.91 -10.65
CA LEU A 151 7.80 -3.63 -10.01
C LEU A 151 9.32 -3.42 -9.94
N LYS A 152 10.06 -4.42 -9.48
CA LYS A 152 11.53 -4.31 -9.36
C LYS A 152 12.19 -4.07 -10.70
N GLN A 153 11.76 -4.75 -11.75
CA GLN A 153 12.25 -4.52 -13.11
C GLN A 153 11.90 -3.11 -13.60
N THR A 154 10.68 -2.67 -13.34
CA THR A 154 10.20 -1.34 -13.75
C THR A 154 11.01 -0.23 -13.07
N ILE A 155 11.36 -0.38 -11.81
CA ILE A 155 12.24 0.55 -11.08
C ILE A 155 13.63 0.61 -11.73
N LYS A 156 14.18 -0.53 -12.09
CA LYS A 156 15.54 -0.61 -12.70
C LYS A 156 15.62 0.01 -14.10
N MET A 157 14.52 0.00 -14.83
CA MET A 157 14.45 0.54 -16.20
C MET A 157 14.33 2.06 -16.25
N ARG A 158 14.23 2.72 -15.11
CA ARG A 158 14.00 4.14 -15.03
C ARG A 158 15.25 5.00 -14.71
#